data_2186420df35f01fca86389d67502e150
#
_entry.id   2186420df35f01fca86389d67502e150
#
_cell.length_a   1.000
_cell.length_b   1.000
_cell.length_c   1.000
_cell.angle_alpha   90.00
_cell.angle_beta   90.00
_cell.angle_gamma   90.00
#
_symmetry.space_group_name_H-M   'P 1'
#
loop_
_entity.id
_entity.type
_entity.pdbx_description
1 polymer ?
#
loop_
_entity_poly.entity_id
_entity_poly.type
_entity_poly.pdbx_seq_one_letter_code
_entity_poly.pdbx_strand_id
1 'polypeptide(L)'
;MEELKFQNRRDFLKKFTLGSAALLSLSSFKFISRTKKRNVTKITVLHTNDMHSHIDPFDKMDKNYPNMGGMIKIAKLIEQIRKKEDNILLLDAGDIFQGTPYFNFFKGEVEFKLMSAMRYDASTMGNHDFDNGIEGFKNMLPHASFPFICSNYDFKNTSLKNHTRKFKIFNKAGLKIGVLGIGIQLDGLVPKKLYGNTIYKDPYVCANYYADLLRNKYKCDLIICVSHLGYSYSDK
;
A
#
# COMPACT_ATOMS: atom_id res chain seq x y z
N MET A 1 -56.55 58.81 22.18
CA MET A 1 -56.65 57.85 23.32
C MET A 1 -57.19 56.55 22.75
N GLU A 2 -56.33 55.59 22.47
CA GLU A 2 -56.74 54.27 21.98
C GLU A 2 -57.07 53.39 23.17
N GLU A 3 -58.28 52.87 23.23
CA GLU A 3 -58.72 51.94 24.25
C GLU A 3 -58.05 50.58 24.12
N LEU A 4 -57.29 50.22 25.14
CA LEU A 4 -56.73 48.87 25.31
C LEU A 4 -57.87 47.90 25.59
N LYS A 5 -58.28 47.12 24.56
CA LYS A 5 -59.22 45.99 24.69
C LYS A 5 -58.53 44.88 25.50
N PHE A 6 -58.98 44.71 26.75
CA PHE A 6 -58.60 43.55 27.58
C PHE A 6 -59.12 42.28 26.89
N GLN A 7 -58.19 41.44 26.41
CA GLN A 7 -58.52 40.12 25.89
C GLN A 7 -59.03 39.23 27.02
N ASN A 8 -60.22 38.66 26.83
CA ASN A 8 -60.89 37.80 27.80
C ASN A 8 -60.09 36.54 28.04
N ARG A 9 -59.86 36.11 29.29
CA ARG A 9 -59.09 34.91 29.65
C ARG A 9 -59.52 33.65 28.87
N ARG A 10 -60.82 33.58 28.51
CA ARG A 10 -61.37 32.49 27.72
C ARG A 10 -60.84 32.44 26.28
N ASP A 11 -60.60 33.54 25.65
CA ASP A 11 -60.06 33.61 24.28
C ASP A 11 -58.54 33.33 24.26
N PHE A 12 -57.84 33.71 25.32
CA PHE A 12 -56.43 33.33 25.51
C PHE A 12 -56.27 31.81 25.65
N LEU A 13 -57.08 31.16 26.49
CA LEU A 13 -57.05 29.71 26.70
C LEU A 13 -57.41 28.93 25.43
N LYS A 14 -58.40 29.39 24.64
CA LYS A 14 -58.76 28.77 23.35
C LYS A 14 -57.62 28.86 22.33
N LYS A 15 -56.93 29.99 22.27
CA LYS A 15 -55.79 30.18 21.38
C LYS A 15 -54.59 29.36 21.87
N PHE A 16 -54.40 29.18 23.15
CA PHE A 16 -53.32 28.39 23.75
C PHE A 16 -53.55 26.87 23.49
N THR A 17 -54.79 26.40 23.65
CA THR A 17 -55.10 24.98 23.38
C THR A 17 -55.00 24.62 21.89
N LEU A 18 -55.38 25.53 20.98
CA LEU A 18 -55.18 25.32 19.55
C LEU A 18 -53.71 25.36 19.14
N GLY A 19 -52.91 26.22 19.74
CA GLY A 19 -51.45 26.28 19.52
C GLY A 19 -50.73 25.05 20.03
N SER A 20 -51.14 24.50 21.18
CA SER A 20 -50.55 23.32 21.79
C SER A 20 -50.88 22.05 21.02
N ALA A 21 -52.09 21.93 20.43
CA ALA A 21 -52.47 20.81 19.57
C ALA A 21 -51.68 20.81 18.24
N ALA A 22 -51.39 21.98 17.67
CA ALA A 22 -50.52 22.11 16.51
C ALA A 22 -49.06 21.75 16.76
N LEU A 23 -48.52 22.06 17.97
CA LEU A 23 -47.19 21.69 18.38
C LEU A 23 -47.02 20.17 18.65
N LEU A 24 -48.07 19.52 19.16
CA LEU A 24 -48.10 18.09 19.39
C LEU A 24 -48.22 17.27 18.10
N SER A 25 -48.87 17.82 17.07
CA SER A 25 -48.91 17.16 15.74
C SER A 25 -47.61 17.29 14.95
N LEU A 26 -46.78 18.29 15.24
CA LEU A 26 -45.45 18.46 14.66
C LEU A 26 -44.40 17.54 15.27
N SER A 27 -44.61 17.06 16.51
CA SER A 27 -43.71 16.12 17.17
C SER A 27 -43.83 14.67 16.66
N SER A 28 -44.83 14.37 15.84
CA SER A 28 -45.01 13.04 15.20
C SER A 28 -44.26 12.90 13.88
N PHE A 29 -43.60 13.95 13.38
CA PHE A 29 -42.63 13.79 12.33
C PHE A 29 -41.38 13.11 12.94
N LYS A 30 -41.38 11.76 12.95
CA LYS A 30 -40.14 11.03 13.02
C LYS A 30 -39.26 11.54 11.91
N PHE A 31 -38.28 12.39 12.25
CA PHE A 31 -37.11 12.59 11.43
C PHE A 31 -36.46 11.22 11.29
N ILE A 32 -36.87 10.46 10.28
CA ILE A 32 -36.10 9.34 9.79
C ILE A 32 -34.86 9.99 9.21
N SER A 33 -33.91 10.26 10.08
CA SER A 33 -32.53 10.49 9.67
C SER A 33 -32.14 9.19 8.93
N ARG A 34 -32.39 9.15 7.62
CA ARG A 34 -31.75 8.20 6.74
C ARG A 34 -30.26 8.60 6.78
N THR A 35 -29.58 8.17 7.82
CA THR A 35 -28.13 8.02 7.75
C THR A 35 -27.92 7.08 6.57
N LYS A 36 -27.58 7.67 5.42
CA LYS A 36 -27.07 6.92 4.27
C LYS A 36 -25.94 6.09 4.86
N LYS A 37 -26.16 4.80 5.06
CA LYS A 37 -25.08 3.87 5.43
C LYS A 37 -24.02 4.11 4.37
N ARG A 38 -22.95 4.84 4.72
CA ARG A 38 -21.80 4.99 3.84
C ARG A 38 -21.34 3.57 3.60
N ASN A 39 -21.45 3.10 2.38
CA ASN A 39 -20.85 1.84 2.00
C ASN A 39 -19.34 2.01 2.16
N VAL A 40 -18.83 1.55 3.29
CA VAL A 40 -17.40 1.56 3.57
C VAL A 40 -16.81 0.32 2.92
N THR A 41 -15.90 0.52 1.99
CA THR A 41 -15.12 -0.56 1.38
C THR A 41 -13.80 -0.68 2.13
N LYS A 42 -13.53 -1.86 2.69
CA LYS A 42 -12.28 -2.15 3.40
C LYS A 42 -11.29 -2.80 2.43
N ILE A 43 -10.10 -2.24 2.35
CA ILE A 43 -8.93 -2.83 1.68
C ILE A 43 -7.86 -3.04 2.74
N THR A 44 -7.31 -4.24 2.80
CA THR A 44 -6.19 -4.56 3.70
C THR A 44 -4.90 -4.60 2.89
N VAL A 45 -3.97 -3.70 3.20
CA VAL A 45 -2.64 -3.69 2.59
C VAL A 45 -1.66 -4.34 3.55
N LEU A 46 -1.03 -5.42 3.10
CA LEU A 46 0.09 -6.07 3.78
C LEU A 46 1.36 -5.71 3.03
N HIS A 47 2.42 -5.43 3.75
CA HIS A 47 3.71 -5.18 3.13
C HIS A 47 4.85 -5.82 3.90
N THR A 48 5.92 -6.12 3.17
CA THR A 48 7.23 -6.52 3.68
C THR A 48 8.30 -5.62 3.05
N ASN A 49 9.46 -5.58 3.65
CA ASN A 49 10.67 -4.95 3.14
C ASN A 49 11.87 -5.58 3.82
N ASP A 50 13.05 -5.42 3.21
CA ASP A 50 14.33 -5.81 3.78
C ASP A 50 14.34 -7.26 4.30
N MET A 51 13.82 -8.19 3.51
CA MET A 51 13.78 -9.60 3.90
C MET A 51 15.15 -10.26 3.88
N HIS A 52 16.09 -9.75 3.07
CA HIS A 52 17.49 -10.11 3.06
C HIS A 52 17.74 -11.62 3.11
N SER A 53 17.00 -12.39 2.28
CA SER A 53 17.11 -13.85 2.19
C SER A 53 16.93 -14.60 3.51
N HIS A 54 16.31 -13.98 4.53
CA HIS A 54 16.00 -14.65 5.79
C HIS A 54 14.84 -15.66 5.61
N ILE A 55 15.17 -16.78 4.96
CA ILE A 55 14.23 -17.90 4.75
C ILE A 55 13.89 -18.55 6.08
N ASP A 56 14.92 -18.87 6.87
CA ASP A 56 14.79 -19.37 8.23
C ASP A 56 14.60 -18.22 9.21
N PRO A 57 13.96 -18.46 10.37
CA PRO A 57 13.94 -17.51 11.46
C PRO A 57 15.35 -17.29 12.01
N PHE A 58 15.57 -16.15 12.67
CA PHE A 58 16.77 -15.92 13.45
C PHE A 58 17.01 -17.05 14.45
N ASP A 59 18.28 -17.32 14.75
CA ASP A 59 18.65 -18.36 15.71
C ASP A 59 17.98 -18.14 17.07
N LYS A 60 17.70 -19.22 17.79
CA LYS A 60 17.12 -19.17 19.14
C LYS A 60 18.00 -18.45 20.15
N MET A 61 19.31 -18.41 19.88
CA MET A 61 20.32 -17.74 20.71
C MET A 61 20.63 -16.32 20.22
N ASP A 62 19.94 -15.81 19.18
CA ASP A 62 20.10 -14.43 18.74
C ASP A 62 19.77 -13.47 19.88
N LYS A 63 20.64 -12.47 20.10
CA LYS A 63 20.55 -11.56 21.25
C LYS A 63 19.36 -10.58 21.14
N ASN A 64 18.99 -10.20 19.92
CA ASN A 64 18.01 -9.15 19.67
C ASN A 64 16.66 -9.72 19.20
N TYR A 65 16.71 -10.78 18.39
CA TYR A 65 15.53 -11.29 17.66
C TYR A 65 15.41 -12.82 17.74
N PRO A 66 15.53 -13.45 18.94
CA PRO A 66 15.56 -14.90 19.07
C PRO A 66 14.32 -15.55 18.46
N ASN A 67 14.57 -16.47 17.52
CA ASN A 67 13.52 -17.20 16.81
C ASN A 67 12.45 -16.30 16.11
N MET A 68 12.77 -15.05 15.78
CA MET A 68 11.87 -14.15 15.04
C MET A 68 12.09 -14.26 13.53
N GLY A 69 11.15 -13.72 12.74
CA GLY A 69 11.24 -13.71 11.27
C GLY A 69 11.06 -15.08 10.63
N GLY A 70 11.62 -15.21 9.43
CA GLY A 70 11.54 -16.40 8.59
C GLY A 70 10.28 -16.46 7.70
N MET A 71 10.47 -16.87 6.45
CA MET A 71 9.40 -16.82 5.44
C MET A 71 8.24 -17.77 5.76
N ILE A 72 8.48 -18.88 6.47
CA ILE A 72 7.38 -19.79 6.89
C ILE A 72 6.42 -19.10 7.86
N LYS A 73 6.95 -18.31 8.81
CA LYS A 73 6.11 -17.58 9.77
C LYS A 73 5.35 -16.45 9.09
N ILE A 74 6.00 -15.75 8.15
CA ILE A 74 5.37 -14.72 7.32
C ILE A 74 4.23 -15.33 6.51
N ALA A 75 4.47 -16.46 5.82
CA ALA A 75 3.47 -17.18 5.05
C ALA A 75 2.24 -17.58 5.89
N LYS A 76 2.49 -18.11 7.10
CA LYS A 76 1.42 -18.48 8.02
C LYS A 76 0.58 -17.27 8.47
N LEU A 77 1.24 -16.14 8.77
CA LEU A 77 0.56 -14.89 9.12
C LEU A 77 -0.30 -14.37 7.97
N ILE A 78 0.25 -14.34 6.75
CA ILE A 78 -0.48 -13.94 5.54
C ILE A 78 -1.70 -14.85 5.34
N GLU A 79 -1.55 -16.15 5.49
CA GLU A 79 -2.67 -17.11 5.38
C GLU A 79 -3.76 -16.85 6.41
N GLN A 80 -3.37 -16.60 7.67
CA GLN A 80 -4.32 -16.28 8.74
C GLN A 80 -5.11 -14.99 8.46
N ILE A 81 -4.45 -13.97 7.90
CA ILE A 81 -5.11 -12.72 7.52
C ILE A 81 -6.05 -12.95 6.35
N ARG A 82 -5.63 -13.72 5.32
CA ARG A 82 -6.47 -14.06 4.17
C ARG A 82 -7.72 -14.86 4.51
N LYS A 83 -7.72 -15.60 5.63
CA LYS A 83 -8.94 -16.27 6.15
C LYS A 83 -9.95 -15.30 6.76
N LYS A 84 -9.53 -14.06 7.10
CA LYS A 84 -10.36 -13.05 7.77
C LYS A 84 -10.71 -11.85 6.88
N GLU A 85 -9.92 -11.62 5.83
CA GLU A 85 -9.98 -10.42 5.01
C GLU A 85 -10.04 -10.82 3.52
N ASP A 86 -11.05 -10.30 2.79
CA ASP A 86 -11.27 -10.66 1.39
C ASP A 86 -10.44 -9.83 0.41
N ASN A 87 -10.24 -8.54 0.71
CA ASN A 87 -9.66 -7.57 -0.21
C ASN A 87 -8.24 -7.20 0.22
N ILE A 88 -7.32 -8.14 0.01
CA ILE A 88 -5.92 -7.99 0.40
C ILE A 88 -5.06 -7.61 -0.81
N LEU A 89 -4.14 -6.67 -0.58
CA LEU A 89 -3.03 -6.35 -1.46
C LEU A 89 -1.74 -6.60 -0.69
N LEU A 90 -0.91 -7.53 -1.16
CA LEU A 90 0.36 -7.90 -0.54
C LEU A 90 1.52 -7.37 -1.40
N LEU A 91 2.28 -6.43 -0.85
CA LEU A 91 3.35 -5.71 -1.53
C LEU A 91 4.68 -5.91 -0.82
N ASP A 92 5.76 -5.75 -1.56
CA ASP A 92 7.11 -5.77 -1.02
C ASP A 92 7.89 -4.52 -1.44
N ALA A 93 8.65 -3.94 -0.51
CA ALA A 93 9.37 -2.69 -0.74
C ALA A 93 10.85 -2.89 -1.11
N GLY A 94 11.28 -4.10 -1.46
CA GLY A 94 12.63 -4.39 -1.93
C GLY A 94 13.60 -4.85 -0.85
N ASP A 95 14.84 -5.02 -1.24
CA ASP A 95 15.90 -5.70 -0.49
C ASP A 95 15.50 -7.14 -0.12
N ILE A 96 15.06 -7.86 -1.13
CA ILE A 96 14.69 -9.27 -1.02
C ILE A 96 15.96 -10.13 -0.89
N PHE A 97 17.00 -9.74 -1.64
CA PHE A 97 18.25 -10.48 -1.79
C PHE A 97 19.26 -10.13 -0.72
N GLN A 98 20.31 -10.97 -0.64
CA GLN A 98 21.50 -10.80 0.20
C GLN A 98 21.20 -10.96 1.71
N GLY A 99 22.16 -11.38 2.50
CA GLY A 99 22.09 -11.46 3.97
C GLY A 99 22.25 -12.88 4.53
N THR A 100 21.92 -13.92 3.78
CA THR A 100 22.07 -15.31 4.24
C THR A 100 22.74 -16.21 3.19
N PRO A 101 23.21 -17.43 3.57
CA PRO A 101 23.75 -18.40 2.62
C PRO A 101 22.78 -18.78 1.49
N TYR A 102 21.46 -18.69 1.68
CA TYR A 102 20.49 -18.98 0.63
C TYR A 102 20.75 -18.14 -0.62
N PHE A 103 20.94 -16.84 -0.49
CA PHE A 103 21.27 -15.98 -1.63
C PHE A 103 22.61 -16.38 -2.28
N ASN A 104 23.61 -16.75 -1.47
CA ASN A 104 24.91 -17.12 -2.00
C ASN A 104 24.85 -18.37 -2.89
N PHE A 105 23.99 -19.33 -2.57
CA PHE A 105 23.83 -20.56 -3.32
C PHE A 105 22.77 -20.45 -4.44
N PHE A 106 21.63 -19.84 -4.17
CA PHE A 106 20.46 -19.85 -5.05
C PHE A 106 20.20 -18.54 -5.79
N LYS A 107 20.97 -17.46 -5.48
CA LYS A 107 20.97 -16.19 -6.21
C LYS A 107 19.59 -15.48 -6.31
N GLY A 108 18.64 -15.81 -5.43
CA GLY A 108 17.29 -15.22 -5.39
C GLY A 108 16.18 -16.17 -5.87
N GLU A 109 16.51 -17.34 -6.38
CA GLU A 109 15.51 -18.31 -6.85
C GLU A 109 14.55 -18.74 -5.75
N VAL A 110 15.08 -19.06 -4.56
CA VAL A 110 14.31 -19.53 -3.40
C VAL A 110 13.38 -18.43 -2.92
N GLU A 111 13.89 -17.23 -2.79
CA GLU A 111 13.16 -16.04 -2.35
C GLU A 111 11.97 -15.78 -3.28
N PHE A 112 12.17 -15.72 -4.59
CA PHE A 112 11.11 -15.45 -5.55
C PHE A 112 10.07 -16.58 -5.61
N LYS A 113 10.49 -17.83 -5.50
CA LYS A 113 9.56 -18.98 -5.43
C LYS A 113 8.68 -18.91 -4.17
N LEU A 114 9.26 -18.60 -3.01
CA LEU A 114 8.51 -18.48 -1.76
C LEU A 114 7.56 -17.28 -1.78
N MET A 115 8.00 -16.13 -2.27
CA MET A 115 7.13 -14.96 -2.46
C MET A 115 5.99 -15.26 -3.44
N SER A 116 6.28 -15.99 -4.52
CA SER A 116 5.25 -16.44 -5.48
C SER A 116 4.24 -17.38 -4.82
N ALA A 117 4.71 -18.34 -4.02
CA ALA A 117 3.84 -19.24 -3.25
C ALA A 117 2.97 -18.48 -2.23
N MET A 118 3.51 -17.44 -1.60
CA MET A 118 2.78 -16.51 -0.73
C MET A 118 1.83 -15.57 -1.51
N ARG A 119 1.88 -15.57 -2.84
CA ARG A 119 1.04 -14.77 -3.74
C ARG A 119 1.20 -13.27 -3.48
N TYR A 120 2.44 -12.77 -3.55
CA TYR A 120 2.68 -11.33 -3.61
C TYR A 120 2.04 -10.72 -4.85
N ASP A 121 1.43 -9.54 -4.70
CA ASP A 121 0.80 -8.81 -5.80
C ASP A 121 1.81 -7.99 -6.61
N ALA A 122 2.83 -7.44 -5.95
CA ALA A 122 3.96 -6.73 -6.58
C ALA A 122 5.10 -6.50 -5.58
N SER A 123 6.30 -6.19 -6.12
CA SER A 123 7.45 -5.70 -5.37
C SER A 123 8.07 -4.48 -6.07
N THR A 124 8.86 -3.68 -5.35
CA THR A 124 9.85 -2.77 -5.94
C THR A 124 11.26 -3.35 -5.78
N MET A 125 12.29 -2.63 -6.23
CA MET A 125 13.69 -3.04 -6.03
C MET A 125 14.36 -2.12 -5.02
N GLY A 126 15.02 -2.72 -4.03
CA GLY A 126 15.98 -2.05 -3.17
C GLY A 126 17.40 -2.10 -3.75
N ASN A 127 18.40 -1.67 -2.98
CA ASN A 127 19.79 -1.65 -3.42
C ASN A 127 20.41 -3.05 -3.45
N HIS A 128 20.08 -3.92 -2.50
CA HIS A 128 20.61 -5.28 -2.46
C HIS A 128 19.99 -6.21 -3.53
N ASP A 129 18.88 -5.84 -4.13
CA ASP A 129 18.32 -6.59 -5.28
C ASP A 129 19.24 -6.51 -6.52
N PHE A 130 20.24 -5.61 -6.51
CA PHE A 130 21.27 -5.53 -7.54
C PHE A 130 22.52 -6.35 -7.23
N ASP A 131 22.65 -7.00 -6.08
CA ASP A 131 23.88 -7.68 -5.64
C ASP A 131 24.29 -8.87 -6.54
N ASN A 132 23.33 -9.49 -7.23
CA ASN A 132 23.63 -10.48 -8.27
C ASN A 132 23.81 -9.86 -9.67
N GLY A 133 23.87 -8.54 -9.77
CA GLY A 133 23.89 -7.79 -11.01
C GLY A 133 22.56 -7.84 -11.78
N ILE A 134 22.44 -6.97 -12.78
CA ILE A 134 21.24 -6.85 -13.63
C ILE A 134 20.89 -8.19 -14.33
N GLU A 135 21.90 -8.88 -14.87
CA GLU A 135 21.69 -10.16 -15.53
C GLU A 135 21.26 -11.23 -14.54
N GLY A 136 21.89 -11.26 -13.35
CA GLY A 136 21.52 -12.21 -12.31
C GLY A 136 20.08 -12.01 -11.84
N PHE A 137 19.68 -10.76 -11.60
CA PHE A 137 18.29 -10.44 -11.26
C PHE A 137 17.32 -10.88 -12.35
N LYS A 138 17.62 -10.55 -13.61
CA LYS A 138 16.80 -10.96 -14.77
C LYS A 138 16.61 -12.47 -14.86
N ASN A 139 17.68 -13.23 -14.62
CA ASN A 139 17.64 -14.70 -14.66
C ASN A 139 16.73 -15.30 -13.57
N MET A 140 16.48 -14.58 -12.48
CA MET A 140 15.58 -15.01 -11.41
C MET A 140 14.11 -14.67 -11.68
N LEU A 141 13.81 -13.69 -12.55
CA LEU A 141 12.43 -13.26 -12.84
C LEU A 141 11.47 -14.39 -13.25
N PRO A 142 11.88 -15.46 -13.97
CA PRO A 142 10.99 -16.58 -14.25
C PRO A 142 10.42 -17.28 -13.01
N HIS A 143 11.04 -17.12 -11.85
CA HIS A 143 10.58 -17.68 -10.57
C HIS A 143 9.62 -16.76 -9.82
N ALA A 144 9.46 -15.50 -10.27
CA ALA A 144 8.54 -14.53 -9.70
C ALA A 144 7.21 -14.50 -10.47
N SER A 145 6.10 -14.87 -9.82
CA SER A 145 4.74 -14.75 -10.39
C SER A 145 4.14 -13.34 -10.25
N PHE A 146 4.87 -12.41 -9.68
CA PHE A 146 4.48 -11.02 -9.44
C PHE A 146 5.41 -10.05 -10.19
N PRO A 147 4.95 -8.87 -10.60
CA PRO A 147 5.77 -7.89 -11.28
C PRO A 147 6.61 -7.07 -10.30
N PHE A 148 7.77 -6.61 -10.80
CA PHE A 148 8.54 -5.54 -10.18
C PHE A 148 8.11 -4.18 -10.72
N ILE A 149 7.85 -3.23 -9.82
CA ILE A 149 7.41 -1.86 -10.13
C ILE A 149 8.55 -0.90 -9.78
N CYS A 150 9.18 -0.31 -10.80
CA CYS A 150 10.35 0.56 -10.66
C CYS A 150 10.09 1.87 -11.41
N SER A 151 9.46 2.84 -10.75
CA SER A 151 9.03 4.09 -11.40
C SER A 151 10.22 5.00 -11.72
N ASN A 152 11.21 5.06 -10.83
CA ASN A 152 12.36 5.97 -10.94
C ASN A 152 13.65 5.33 -11.45
N TYR A 153 13.68 4.01 -11.71
CA TYR A 153 14.80 3.40 -12.44
C TYR A 153 14.47 3.27 -13.92
N ASP A 154 15.36 3.75 -14.79
CA ASP A 154 15.24 3.57 -16.24
C ASP A 154 16.22 2.48 -16.70
N PHE A 155 15.65 1.35 -17.08
CA PHE A 155 16.39 0.16 -17.54
C PHE A 155 16.51 0.06 -19.05
N LYS A 156 16.23 1.16 -19.79
CA LYS A 156 16.19 1.17 -21.26
C LYS A 156 17.45 0.58 -21.92
N ASN A 157 18.61 0.86 -21.32
CA ASN A 157 19.92 0.42 -21.83
C ASN A 157 20.50 -0.75 -21.03
N THR A 158 19.66 -1.60 -20.47
CA THR A 158 20.03 -2.78 -19.69
C THR A 158 19.21 -3.99 -20.14
N SER A 159 19.58 -5.18 -19.70
CA SER A 159 18.82 -6.40 -19.96
C SER A 159 17.47 -6.46 -19.24
N LEU A 160 17.24 -5.61 -18.21
CA LEU A 160 15.92 -5.47 -17.56
C LEU A 160 14.93 -4.61 -18.36
N LYS A 161 15.31 -4.10 -19.54
CA LYS A 161 14.38 -3.40 -20.42
C LYS A 161 13.13 -4.24 -20.67
N ASN A 162 11.95 -3.67 -20.39
CA ASN A 162 10.63 -4.30 -20.51
C ASN A 162 10.33 -5.43 -19.49
N HIS A 163 11.23 -5.73 -18.57
CA HIS A 163 11.01 -6.73 -17.52
C HIS A 163 10.43 -6.14 -16.23
N THR A 164 10.45 -4.83 -16.08
CA THR A 164 9.84 -4.12 -14.95
C THR A 164 8.71 -3.19 -15.43
N ARG A 165 7.88 -2.74 -14.51
CA ARG A 165 6.77 -1.81 -14.77
C ARG A 165 7.02 -0.47 -14.10
N LYS A 166 6.47 0.61 -14.64
CA LYS A 166 6.51 1.93 -13.99
C LYS A 166 5.42 2.08 -12.93
N PHE A 167 4.31 1.41 -13.13
CA PHE A 167 3.19 1.29 -12.20
C PHE A 167 2.35 0.07 -12.56
N LYS A 168 1.46 -0.33 -11.65
CA LYS A 168 0.41 -1.34 -11.90
C LYS A 168 -0.89 -0.90 -11.27
N ILE A 169 -2.01 -1.24 -11.91
CA ILE A 169 -3.35 -0.99 -11.40
C ILE A 169 -3.97 -2.32 -10.99
N PHE A 170 -4.46 -2.37 -9.77
CA PHE A 170 -5.19 -3.51 -9.22
C PHE A 170 -6.67 -3.14 -9.03
N ASN A 171 -7.55 -4.10 -9.28
CA ASN A 171 -8.97 -3.96 -8.97
C ASN A 171 -9.30 -4.83 -7.77
N LYS A 172 -9.68 -4.23 -6.65
CA LYS A 172 -10.09 -4.92 -5.42
C LYS A 172 -11.38 -4.29 -4.91
N ALA A 173 -12.40 -5.10 -4.64
CA ALA A 173 -13.70 -4.63 -4.13
C ALA A 173 -14.33 -3.49 -4.96
N GLY A 174 -14.15 -3.48 -6.26
CA GLY A 174 -14.65 -2.45 -7.16
C GLY A 174 -13.81 -1.16 -7.20
N LEU A 175 -12.74 -1.05 -6.40
CA LEU A 175 -11.82 0.08 -6.40
C LEU A 175 -10.62 -0.18 -7.32
N LYS A 176 -10.21 0.86 -8.05
CA LYS A 176 -8.95 0.89 -8.81
C LYS A 176 -7.83 1.38 -7.90
N ILE A 177 -6.85 0.53 -7.63
CA ILE A 177 -5.70 0.84 -6.77
C ILE A 177 -4.47 0.94 -7.66
N GLY A 178 -3.93 2.14 -7.82
CA GLY A 178 -2.68 2.38 -8.52
C GLY A 178 -1.49 2.17 -7.59
N VAL A 179 -0.53 1.35 -7.99
CA VAL A 179 0.71 1.12 -7.25
C VAL A 179 1.89 1.59 -8.08
N LEU A 180 2.73 2.43 -7.50
CA LEU A 180 4.01 2.86 -8.04
C LEU A 180 5.14 2.44 -7.10
N GLY A 181 6.37 2.27 -7.62
CA GLY A 181 7.53 1.81 -6.85
C GLY A 181 8.70 2.77 -6.97
N ILE A 182 9.30 3.14 -5.86
CA ILE A 182 10.43 4.07 -5.77
C ILE A 182 11.60 3.39 -5.09
N GLY A 183 12.73 3.33 -5.79
CA GLY A 183 13.99 2.82 -5.25
C GLY A 183 14.98 3.93 -4.91
N ILE A 184 15.97 3.59 -4.10
CA ILE A 184 17.04 4.48 -3.63
C ILE A 184 18.09 4.75 -4.71
N GLN A 185 18.86 5.82 -4.56
CA GLN A 185 20.01 6.09 -5.44
C GLN A 185 21.06 4.99 -5.30
N LEU A 186 21.48 4.44 -6.47
CA LEU A 186 22.41 3.31 -6.50
C LEU A 186 23.86 3.74 -6.40
N ASP A 187 24.18 4.92 -6.92
CA ASP A 187 25.54 5.47 -6.89
C ASP A 187 25.95 5.74 -5.45
N GLY A 188 27.12 5.21 -5.08
CA GLY A 188 27.61 5.23 -3.70
C GLY A 188 27.14 4.07 -2.80
N LEU A 189 26.08 3.35 -3.18
CA LEU A 189 25.57 2.19 -2.44
C LEU A 189 25.86 0.86 -3.15
N VAL A 190 25.73 0.84 -4.46
CA VAL A 190 25.89 -0.37 -5.29
C VAL A 190 27.05 -0.18 -6.25
N PRO A 191 27.98 -1.13 -6.39
CA PRO A 191 29.04 -1.05 -7.39
C PRO A 191 28.48 -0.87 -8.81
N LYS A 192 29.02 0.06 -9.59
CA LYS A 192 28.57 0.39 -10.95
C LYS A 192 28.39 -0.82 -11.86
N LYS A 193 29.28 -1.80 -11.76
CA LYS A 193 29.23 -3.04 -12.55
C LYS A 193 27.94 -3.86 -12.33
N LEU A 194 27.28 -3.71 -11.17
CA LEU A 194 26.09 -4.49 -10.81
C LEU A 194 24.80 -3.85 -11.34
N TYR A 195 24.69 -2.52 -11.37
CA TYR A 195 23.53 -1.85 -11.93
C TYR A 195 23.72 -1.35 -13.37
N GLY A 196 24.94 -1.45 -13.91
CA GLY A 196 25.25 -1.20 -15.32
C GLY A 196 24.78 0.17 -15.80
N ASN A 197 24.07 0.20 -16.92
CA ASN A 197 23.51 1.41 -17.53
C ASN A 197 22.12 1.80 -16.98
N THR A 198 21.74 1.33 -15.81
CA THR A 198 20.54 1.80 -15.13
C THR A 198 20.66 3.30 -14.84
N ILE A 199 19.63 4.08 -15.22
CA ILE A 199 19.57 5.50 -14.93
C ILE A 199 18.62 5.69 -13.73
N TYR A 200 19.15 6.26 -12.66
CA TYR A 200 18.35 6.74 -11.53
C TYR A 200 17.74 8.09 -11.88
N LYS A 201 16.46 8.23 -11.63
CA LYS A 201 15.70 9.49 -11.78
C LYS A 201 15.26 9.97 -10.41
N ASP A 202 15.11 11.30 -10.27
CA ASP A 202 14.66 11.92 -9.04
C ASP A 202 13.37 11.23 -8.53
N PRO A 203 13.36 10.69 -7.29
CA PRO A 203 12.27 9.91 -6.74
C PRO A 203 11.01 10.75 -6.53
N TYR A 204 11.16 12.02 -6.12
CA TYR A 204 10.02 12.92 -5.87
C TYR A 204 9.33 13.30 -7.17
N VAL A 205 10.13 13.64 -8.20
CA VAL A 205 9.59 13.95 -9.53
C VAL A 205 8.86 12.76 -10.11
N CYS A 206 9.46 11.57 -10.03
CA CYS A 206 8.82 10.34 -10.52
C CYS A 206 7.58 9.96 -9.74
N ALA A 207 7.61 10.03 -8.40
CA ALA A 207 6.46 9.71 -7.56
C ALA A 207 5.26 10.62 -7.87
N ASN A 208 5.49 11.93 -7.93
CA ASN A 208 4.45 12.91 -8.27
C ASN A 208 3.90 12.67 -9.68
N TYR A 209 4.76 12.49 -10.68
CA TYR A 209 4.34 12.25 -12.06
C TYR A 209 3.43 11.02 -12.18
N TYR A 210 3.84 9.86 -11.60
CA TYR A 210 3.04 8.64 -11.70
C TYR A 210 1.80 8.68 -10.81
N ALA A 211 1.84 9.35 -9.66
CA ALA A 211 0.65 9.56 -8.83
C ALA A 211 -0.40 10.40 -9.57
N ASP A 212 0.02 11.49 -10.23
CA ASP A 212 -0.89 12.31 -11.03
C ASP A 212 -1.43 11.57 -12.25
N LEU A 213 -0.60 10.79 -12.93
CA LEU A 213 -1.01 9.94 -14.03
C LEU A 213 -2.07 8.93 -13.60
N LEU A 214 -1.84 8.25 -12.48
CA LEU A 214 -2.76 7.27 -11.91
C LEU A 214 -4.08 7.91 -11.49
N ARG A 215 -4.04 9.08 -10.84
CA ARG A 215 -5.22 9.81 -10.39
C ARG A 215 -6.01 10.39 -11.56
N ASN A 216 -5.34 11.12 -12.44
CA ASN A 216 -6.01 11.97 -13.42
C ASN A 216 -6.34 11.25 -14.72
N LYS A 217 -5.44 10.39 -15.24
CA LYS A 217 -5.65 9.64 -16.49
C LYS A 217 -6.35 8.31 -16.24
N TYR A 218 -5.86 7.53 -15.28
CA TYR A 218 -6.38 6.19 -15.02
C TYR A 218 -7.55 6.16 -14.04
N LYS A 219 -7.83 7.29 -13.34
CA LYS A 219 -8.93 7.44 -12.39
C LYS A 219 -8.86 6.38 -11.28
N CYS A 220 -7.67 6.21 -10.70
CA CYS A 220 -7.51 5.35 -9.54
C CYS A 220 -8.14 5.99 -8.30
N ASP A 221 -8.87 5.18 -7.54
CA ASP A 221 -9.51 5.59 -6.28
C ASP A 221 -8.50 5.72 -5.14
N LEU A 222 -7.47 4.85 -5.14
CA LEU A 222 -6.37 4.83 -4.17
C LEU A 222 -5.04 4.74 -4.92
N ILE A 223 -4.03 5.43 -4.41
CA ILE A 223 -2.67 5.37 -4.92
C ILE A 223 -1.74 4.97 -3.78
N ILE A 224 -0.93 3.95 -4.01
CA ILE A 224 0.06 3.44 -3.06
C ILE A 224 1.44 3.60 -3.68
N CYS A 225 2.34 4.22 -2.93
CA CYS A 225 3.76 4.26 -3.26
C CYS A 225 4.48 3.23 -2.39
N VAL A 226 5.06 2.22 -3.04
CA VAL A 226 5.98 1.28 -2.40
C VAL A 226 7.37 1.85 -2.52
N SER A 227 8.00 2.20 -1.40
CA SER A 227 9.22 3.00 -1.38
C SER A 227 10.36 2.31 -0.62
N HIS A 228 11.54 2.29 -1.26
CA HIS A 228 12.81 1.84 -0.66
C HIS A 228 13.79 3.01 -0.59
N LEU A 229 13.42 4.09 0.13
CA LEU A 229 14.25 5.29 0.30
C LEU A 229 14.87 5.44 1.70
N GLY A 230 14.49 4.57 2.64
CA GLY A 230 14.76 4.73 4.06
C GLY A 230 13.74 5.61 4.77
N TYR A 231 13.82 5.67 6.08
CA TYR A 231 12.83 6.33 6.94
C TYR A 231 13.36 7.67 7.51
N SER A 232 14.64 7.79 7.78
CA SER A 232 15.22 8.99 8.38
C SER A 232 16.36 9.55 7.54
N TYR A 233 16.40 10.88 7.40
CA TYR A 233 17.60 11.57 6.97
C TYR A 233 18.52 11.73 8.18
N SER A 234 19.74 11.22 8.09
CA SER A 234 20.82 11.74 8.94
C SER A 234 21.42 12.91 8.17
N ASP A 235 21.17 14.13 8.63
CA ASP A 235 21.99 15.27 8.24
C ASP A 235 23.42 14.95 8.68
N LYS A 236 24.27 14.55 7.72
CA LYS A 236 25.71 14.48 7.90
C LYS A 236 26.34 15.69 7.28
#